data_572e294b9309260d4dbe1e0bb63c02c3
#
_entry.id   572e294b9309260d4dbe1e0bb63c02c3
#
_cell.length_a   1.000
_cell.length_b   1.000
_cell.length_c   1.000
_cell.angle_alpha   90.00
_cell.angle_beta   90.00
_cell.angle_gamma   90.00
#
_symmetry.space_group_name_H-M   'P 1'
#
loop_
_entity.id
_entity.type
_entity.pdbx_description
1 polymer ?
#
loop_
_entity_poly.entity_id
_entity_poly.type
_entity_poly.pdbx_seq_one_letter_code
_entity_poly.pdbx_strand_id
1 'polypeptide(L)'
;MSAYESTTQVASSSKSAVISIAILACSAFLIVTTEFLIVGLLPALARDLNISIAVAGQLVTLFAFTVMIFGPPLTAALSHLERKKLFIAILLLFAAANAVAAASNSFWLLAVARVVPALALPVFWGTASETAGQLAGPQRAGQAVSRVYLGISAAMLLGIPLGTVAADAIGWRGAFWLLAGLSLIMAVAMWVYMPSVARTAKVDFLKQARIFKEPCFLANVLLSVVVFSAMFIAYTYLADILERVAHVAPADVGWWMMGFGAIGLVGNWIGGKAVDHSPIKATIGFLVLLALGMAAAVALAQSGWLFCVALGLWGIANTALYPVSQVRVMRSVTHAQALAGTSNVSAANAGIGVGAIVGGMTVSNLGVGYLGYVAAAVALFATLLALVIRHLER
;
A
#
# COMPACT_ATOMS: atom_id res chain seq x y z
N MET A 1 2.32 -50.90 -5.53
CA MET A 1 2.66 -50.05 -4.37
C MET A 1 3.21 -48.69 -4.77
N SER A 2 3.94 -48.50 -5.88
CA SER A 2 4.56 -47.21 -6.27
C SER A 2 3.58 -46.11 -6.71
N ALA A 3 2.45 -46.46 -7.32
CA ALA A 3 1.48 -45.45 -7.80
C ALA A 3 0.62 -44.80 -6.67
N TYR A 4 0.44 -45.52 -5.55
CA TYR A 4 -0.31 -45.00 -4.40
C TYR A 4 0.52 -44.05 -3.54
N GLU A 5 1.83 -44.24 -3.46
CA GLU A 5 2.76 -43.33 -2.78
C GLU A 5 2.93 -42.01 -3.54
N SER A 6 2.95 -42.03 -4.88
CA SER A 6 3.07 -40.84 -5.70
C SER A 6 1.82 -39.96 -5.63
N THR A 7 0.62 -40.54 -5.55
CA THR A 7 -0.66 -39.77 -5.41
C THR A 7 -0.81 -39.14 -4.04
N THR A 8 -0.34 -39.80 -2.96
CA THR A 8 -0.38 -39.24 -1.60
C THR A 8 0.63 -38.10 -1.42
N GLN A 9 1.81 -38.23 -2.03
CA GLN A 9 2.84 -37.18 -1.99
C GLN A 9 2.44 -35.91 -2.77
N VAL A 10 1.80 -36.08 -3.93
CA VAL A 10 1.26 -34.95 -4.72
C VAL A 10 0.09 -34.25 -3.99
N ALA A 11 -0.78 -35.00 -3.32
CA ALA A 11 -1.89 -34.44 -2.56
C ALA A 11 -1.43 -33.73 -1.27
N SER A 12 -0.40 -34.22 -0.59
CA SER A 12 0.18 -33.56 0.59
C SER A 12 0.95 -32.28 0.19
N SER A 13 1.65 -32.26 -0.93
CA SER A 13 2.33 -31.08 -1.47
C SER A 13 1.35 -29.99 -1.89
N SER A 14 0.20 -30.35 -2.44
CA SER A 14 -0.86 -29.42 -2.84
C SER A 14 -1.49 -28.71 -1.62
N LYS A 15 -1.79 -29.44 -0.54
CA LYS A 15 -2.35 -28.85 0.71
C LYS A 15 -1.33 -27.92 1.39
N SER A 16 -0.08 -28.32 1.49
CA SER A 16 0.98 -27.50 2.06
C SER A 16 1.19 -26.20 1.26
N ALA A 17 1.15 -26.25 -0.06
CA ALA A 17 1.22 -25.08 -0.92
C ALA A 17 0.06 -24.12 -0.71
N VAL A 18 -1.18 -24.62 -0.63
CA VAL A 18 -2.38 -23.79 -0.37
C VAL A 18 -2.29 -23.10 0.98
N ILE A 19 -1.89 -23.81 2.04
CA ILE A 19 -1.73 -23.25 3.39
C ILE A 19 -0.62 -22.18 3.37
N SER A 20 0.52 -22.44 2.74
CA SER A 20 1.63 -21.49 2.65
C SER A 20 1.22 -20.20 1.91
N ILE A 21 0.47 -20.31 0.81
CA ILE A 21 -0.05 -19.15 0.06
C ILE A 21 -1.06 -18.36 0.92
N ALA A 22 -1.91 -19.04 1.69
CA ALA A 22 -2.83 -18.38 2.60
C ALA A 22 -2.08 -17.63 3.73
N ILE A 23 -1.02 -18.23 4.29
CA ILE A 23 -0.17 -17.58 5.30
C ILE A 23 0.52 -16.35 4.69
N LEU A 24 1.02 -16.42 3.46
CA LEU A 24 1.60 -15.27 2.75
C LEU A 24 0.56 -14.16 2.53
N ALA A 25 -0.69 -14.50 2.18
CA ALA A 25 -1.78 -13.53 2.03
C ALA A 25 -2.15 -12.85 3.37
N CYS A 26 -2.25 -13.63 4.46
CA CYS A 26 -2.47 -13.08 5.80
C CYS A 26 -1.27 -12.23 6.27
N SER A 27 -0.05 -12.61 5.94
CA SER A 27 1.15 -11.80 6.23
C SER A 27 1.11 -10.50 5.45
N ALA A 28 0.73 -10.53 4.18
CA ALA A 28 0.52 -9.34 3.35
C ALA A 28 -0.53 -8.40 3.96
N PHE A 29 -1.65 -8.96 4.44
CA PHE A 29 -2.68 -8.21 5.17
C PHE A 29 -2.11 -7.47 6.38
N LEU A 30 -1.35 -8.16 7.24
CA LEU A 30 -0.78 -7.56 8.45
C LEU A 30 0.27 -6.49 8.14
N ILE A 31 1.11 -6.74 7.14
CA ILE A 31 2.17 -5.82 6.70
C ILE A 31 1.55 -4.53 6.18
N VAL A 32 0.55 -4.61 5.29
CA VAL A 32 -0.13 -3.45 4.73
C VAL A 32 -0.98 -2.75 5.78
N THR A 33 -1.62 -3.50 6.68
CA THR A 33 -2.33 -2.90 7.82
C THR A 33 -1.36 -2.11 8.71
N THR A 34 -0.18 -2.65 9.03
CA THR A 34 0.84 -1.93 9.79
C THR A 34 1.32 -0.68 9.05
N GLU A 35 1.48 -0.74 7.72
CA GLU A 35 1.90 0.39 6.89
C GLU A 35 0.90 1.56 6.98
N PHE A 36 -0.38 1.29 6.74
CA PHE A 36 -1.38 2.35 6.55
C PHE A 36 -2.28 2.61 7.76
N LEU A 37 -2.24 1.80 8.82
CA LEU A 37 -3.03 2.04 10.04
C LEU A 37 -2.79 3.44 10.61
N ILE A 38 -1.56 3.93 10.49
CA ILE A 38 -1.16 5.27 10.96
C ILE A 38 -2.08 6.38 10.41
N VAL A 39 -2.57 6.23 9.18
CA VAL A 39 -3.48 7.19 8.52
C VAL A 39 -4.78 7.36 9.33
N GLY A 40 -5.34 6.25 9.82
CA GLY A 40 -6.52 6.26 10.69
C GLY A 40 -6.24 6.75 12.12
N LEU A 41 -4.97 6.71 12.54
CA LEU A 41 -4.57 7.03 13.91
C LEU A 41 -4.00 8.44 14.07
N LEU A 42 -3.81 9.23 13.00
CA LEU A 42 -3.15 10.54 13.09
C LEU A 42 -3.78 11.47 14.13
N PRO A 43 -5.13 11.64 14.23
CA PRO A 43 -5.72 12.49 15.24
C PRO A 43 -5.46 12.00 16.67
N ALA A 44 -5.55 10.69 16.90
CA ALA A 44 -5.32 10.09 18.21
C ALA A 44 -3.86 10.24 18.65
N LEU A 45 -2.91 10.01 17.73
CA LEU A 45 -1.47 10.18 17.97
C LEU A 45 -1.12 11.64 18.27
N ALA A 46 -1.67 12.59 17.49
CA ALA A 46 -1.42 14.02 17.68
C ALA A 46 -1.88 14.47 19.07
N ARG A 47 -3.06 14.04 19.49
CA ARG A 47 -3.61 14.37 20.82
C ARG A 47 -2.76 13.77 21.95
N ASP A 48 -2.40 12.49 21.85
CA ASP A 48 -1.73 11.78 22.94
C ASP A 48 -0.25 12.16 23.09
N LEU A 49 0.44 12.41 21.96
CA LEU A 49 1.85 12.80 21.95
C LEU A 49 2.06 14.32 22.02
N ASN A 50 1.00 15.14 22.11
CA ASN A 50 1.04 16.61 22.12
C ASN A 50 1.82 17.18 20.92
N ILE A 51 1.60 16.64 19.71
CA ILE A 51 2.22 17.11 18.47
C ILE A 51 1.16 17.57 17.49
N SER A 52 1.56 18.36 16.49
CA SER A 52 0.64 18.74 15.43
C SER A 52 0.30 17.55 14.51
N ILE A 53 -0.87 17.58 13.88
CA ILE A 53 -1.30 16.59 12.86
C ILE A 53 -0.28 16.52 11.72
N ALA A 54 0.30 17.66 11.33
CA ALA A 54 1.34 17.71 10.30
C ALA A 54 2.60 16.96 10.70
N VAL A 55 3.03 17.07 11.96
CA VAL A 55 4.15 16.29 12.50
C VAL A 55 3.80 14.81 12.56
N ALA A 56 2.61 14.45 13.02
CA ALA A 56 2.16 13.06 13.01
C ALA A 56 2.16 12.46 11.59
N GLY A 57 1.74 13.23 10.58
CA GLY A 57 1.76 12.83 9.16
C GLY A 57 3.16 12.51 8.63
N GLN A 58 4.24 13.06 9.22
CA GLN A 58 5.61 12.73 8.84
C GLN A 58 5.98 11.27 9.10
N LEU A 59 5.22 10.55 9.95
CA LEU A 59 5.40 9.10 10.13
C LEU A 59 5.07 8.32 8.83
N VAL A 60 4.12 8.81 8.03
CA VAL A 60 3.82 8.27 6.70
C VAL A 60 4.97 8.57 5.73
N THR A 61 5.47 9.80 5.75
CA THR A 61 6.61 10.24 4.94
C THR A 61 7.87 9.41 5.20
N LEU A 62 8.23 9.22 6.47
CA LEU A 62 9.40 8.45 6.90
C LEU A 62 9.31 7.01 6.40
N PHE A 63 8.15 6.37 6.54
CA PHE A 63 7.93 5.01 6.06
C PHE A 63 8.08 4.95 4.54
N ALA A 64 7.37 5.81 3.82
CA ALA A 64 7.34 5.80 2.36
C ALA A 64 8.72 6.09 1.74
N PHE A 65 9.46 7.09 2.24
CA PHE A 65 10.81 7.38 1.73
C PHE A 65 11.80 6.29 2.08
N THR A 66 11.66 5.63 3.22
CA THR A 66 12.48 4.45 3.55
C THR A 66 12.25 3.34 2.53
N VAL A 67 10.99 3.02 2.21
CA VAL A 67 10.64 2.04 1.17
C VAL A 67 11.19 2.46 -0.19
N MET A 68 11.04 3.72 -0.57
CA MET A 68 11.52 4.26 -1.85
C MET A 68 13.03 4.08 -2.01
N ILE A 69 13.80 4.50 -1.01
CA ILE A 69 15.28 4.55 -1.09
C ILE A 69 15.89 3.17 -0.96
N PHE A 70 15.42 2.39 0.02
CA PHE A 70 16.03 1.11 0.37
C PHE A 70 15.38 -0.10 -0.30
N GLY A 71 14.21 0.07 -0.93
CA GLY A 71 13.45 -1.02 -1.53
C GLY A 71 14.24 -1.83 -2.56
N PRO A 72 14.66 -1.23 -3.68
CA PRO A 72 15.38 -1.95 -4.71
C PRO A 72 16.70 -2.57 -4.24
N PRO A 73 17.61 -1.84 -3.53
CA PRO A 73 18.88 -2.42 -3.09
C PRO A 73 18.71 -3.53 -2.05
N LEU A 74 17.80 -3.39 -1.09
CA LEU A 74 17.58 -4.44 -0.07
C LEU A 74 16.92 -5.68 -0.68
N THR A 75 15.97 -5.51 -1.58
CA THR A 75 15.36 -6.64 -2.29
C THR A 75 16.41 -7.41 -3.08
N ALA A 76 17.28 -6.72 -3.81
CA ALA A 76 18.38 -7.34 -4.55
C ALA A 76 19.37 -8.05 -3.61
N ALA A 77 19.76 -7.40 -2.50
CA ALA A 77 20.72 -7.92 -1.53
C ALA A 77 20.20 -9.18 -0.79
N LEU A 78 18.91 -9.20 -0.45
CA LEU A 78 18.31 -10.25 0.37
C LEU A 78 17.59 -11.34 -0.46
N SER A 79 17.45 -11.15 -1.77
CA SER A 79 16.79 -12.12 -2.67
C SER A 79 17.43 -13.51 -2.71
N HIS A 80 18.70 -13.64 -2.31
CA HIS A 80 19.43 -14.91 -2.27
C HIS A 80 19.18 -15.72 -0.99
N LEU A 81 18.50 -15.15 0.03
CA LEU A 81 18.22 -15.84 1.28
C LEU A 81 17.12 -16.91 1.12
N GLU A 82 17.15 -17.92 2.00
CA GLU A 82 16.10 -18.93 2.06
C GLU A 82 14.75 -18.29 2.40
N ARG A 83 13.75 -18.54 1.57
CA ARG A 83 12.44 -17.85 1.61
C ARG A 83 11.73 -17.97 2.97
N LYS A 84 11.68 -19.21 3.53
CA LYS A 84 11.04 -19.45 4.84
C LYS A 84 11.67 -18.61 5.95
N LYS A 85 13.01 -18.65 6.07
CA LYS A 85 13.75 -17.88 7.10
C LYS A 85 13.58 -16.39 6.91
N LEU A 86 13.59 -15.92 5.65
CA LEU A 86 13.41 -14.51 5.30
C LEU A 86 12.04 -14.00 5.74
N PHE A 87 10.95 -14.71 5.42
CA PHE A 87 9.61 -14.30 5.82
C PHE A 87 9.40 -14.34 7.33
N ILE A 88 9.93 -15.35 8.01
CA ILE A 88 9.89 -15.40 9.49
C ILE A 88 10.63 -14.20 10.07
N ALA A 89 11.83 -13.88 9.58
CA ALA A 89 12.60 -12.72 10.04
C ALA A 89 11.85 -11.40 9.81
N ILE A 90 11.21 -11.24 8.63
CA ILE A 90 10.38 -10.07 8.33
C ILE A 90 9.20 -9.96 9.32
N LEU A 91 8.46 -11.04 9.55
CA LEU A 91 7.32 -11.04 10.47
C LEU A 91 7.74 -10.78 11.93
N LEU A 92 8.86 -11.34 12.38
CA LEU A 92 9.43 -11.04 13.69
C LEU A 92 9.87 -9.57 13.81
N LEU A 93 10.43 -9.01 12.73
CA LEU A 93 10.79 -7.60 12.66
C LEU A 93 9.54 -6.70 12.77
N PHE A 94 8.46 -7.05 12.04
CA PHE A 94 7.17 -6.35 12.16
C PHE A 94 6.56 -6.49 13.56
N ALA A 95 6.63 -7.67 14.17
CA ALA A 95 6.18 -7.89 15.55
C ALA A 95 6.95 -7.00 16.54
N ALA A 96 8.28 -7.00 16.47
CA ALA A 96 9.14 -6.19 17.32
C ALA A 96 8.89 -4.68 17.11
N ALA A 97 8.81 -4.23 15.84
CA ALA A 97 8.57 -2.83 15.54
C ALA A 97 7.19 -2.36 16.03
N ASN A 98 6.14 -3.18 15.84
CA ASN A 98 4.81 -2.86 16.36
C ASN A 98 4.79 -2.85 17.91
N ALA A 99 5.51 -3.75 18.58
CA ALA A 99 5.66 -3.75 20.04
C ALA A 99 6.38 -2.48 20.55
N VAL A 100 7.46 -2.06 19.87
CA VAL A 100 8.17 -0.80 20.16
C VAL A 100 7.25 0.40 19.93
N ALA A 101 6.48 0.41 18.83
CA ALA A 101 5.49 1.45 18.58
C ALA A 101 4.45 1.51 19.71
N ALA A 102 3.89 0.38 20.13
CA ALA A 102 2.92 0.28 21.20
C ALA A 102 3.47 0.77 22.57
N ALA A 103 4.73 0.49 22.85
CA ALA A 103 5.41 0.92 24.07
C ALA A 103 5.92 2.36 24.02
N SER A 104 5.80 3.06 22.86
CA SER A 104 6.40 4.37 22.69
C SER A 104 5.61 5.48 23.41
N ASN A 105 6.36 6.41 24.03
CA ASN A 105 5.84 7.63 24.62
C ASN A 105 6.40 8.90 23.96
N SER A 106 7.09 8.75 22.82
CA SER A 106 7.67 9.87 22.08
C SER A 106 7.54 9.66 20.59
N PHE A 107 7.41 10.77 19.86
CA PHE A 107 7.39 10.79 18.41
C PHE A 107 8.63 10.10 17.80
N TRP A 108 9.82 10.36 18.34
CA TRP A 108 11.07 9.84 17.78
C TRP A 108 11.18 8.31 17.89
N LEU A 109 10.74 7.73 19.01
CA LEU A 109 10.72 6.27 19.16
C LEU A 109 9.71 5.64 18.20
N LEU A 110 8.55 6.28 18.06
CA LEU A 110 7.54 5.85 17.08
C LEU A 110 8.07 5.98 15.65
N ALA A 111 8.81 7.04 15.31
CA ALA A 111 9.46 7.22 14.01
C ALA A 111 10.45 6.09 13.70
N VAL A 112 11.31 5.72 14.64
CA VAL A 112 12.21 4.57 14.48
C VAL A 112 11.42 3.27 14.26
N ALA A 113 10.37 3.04 15.07
CA ALA A 113 9.49 1.88 14.91
C ALA A 113 8.77 1.84 13.54
N ARG A 114 8.66 2.96 12.84
CA ARG A 114 8.12 3.05 11.47
C ARG A 114 9.19 2.80 10.39
N VAL A 115 10.41 3.30 10.58
CA VAL A 115 11.51 3.13 9.62
C VAL A 115 11.94 1.66 9.51
N VAL A 116 12.05 0.97 10.65
CA VAL A 116 12.56 -0.42 10.68
C VAL A 116 11.71 -1.40 9.84
N PRO A 117 10.39 -1.49 9.97
CA PRO A 117 9.57 -2.37 9.13
C PRO A 117 9.52 -1.90 7.66
N ALA A 118 9.67 -0.60 7.40
CA ALA A 118 9.74 -0.08 6.05
C ALA A 118 10.92 -0.62 5.23
N LEU A 119 12.04 -0.96 5.87
CA LEU A 119 13.18 -1.62 5.22
C LEU A 119 12.82 -3.03 4.73
N ALA A 120 11.97 -3.75 5.45
CA ALA A 120 11.62 -5.13 5.16
C ALA A 120 10.45 -5.28 4.17
N LEU A 121 9.58 -4.27 4.07
CA LEU A 121 8.37 -4.32 3.24
C LEU A 121 8.66 -4.61 1.75
N PRO A 122 9.60 -3.92 1.07
CA PRO A 122 9.90 -4.20 -0.34
C PRO A 122 10.45 -5.60 -0.55
N VAL A 123 11.24 -6.10 0.41
CA VAL A 123 11.82 -7.45 0.38
C VAL A 123 10.70 -8.49 0.45
N PHE A 124 9.70 -8.26 1.30
CA PHE A 124 8.52 -9.13 1.36
C PHE A 124 7.82 -9.18 -0.01
N TRP A 125 7.47 -8.04 -0.59
CA TRP A 125 6.74 -7.99 -1.87
C TRP A 125 7.52 -8.59 -3.03
N GLY A 126 8.82 -8.30 -3.12
CA GLY A 126 9.70 -8.83 -4.16
C GLY A 126 9.85 -10.35 -4.11
N THR A 127 9.73 -10.95 -2.92
CA THR A 127 9.94 -12.38 -2.74
C THR A 127 8.66 -13.19 -2.55
N ALA A 128 7.59 -12.61 -2.00
CA ALA A 128 6.33 -13.31 -1.72
C ALA A 128 5.61 -13.74 -3.00
N SER A 129 5.54 -12.86 -4.00
CA SER A 129 4.92 -13.16 -5.29
C SER A 129 5.61 -14.31 -6.01
N GLU A 130 6.93 -14.27 -6.05
CA GLU A 130 7.75 -15.32 -6.65
C GLU A 130 7.57 -16.65 -5.92
N THR A 131 7.63 -16.62 -4.58
CA THR A 131 7.46 -17.82 -3.74
C THR A 131 6.07 -18.42 -3.89
N ALA A 132 5.02 -17.61 -3.95
CA ALA A 132 3.66 -18.09 -4.20
C ALA A 132 3.55 -18.78 -5.57
N GLY A 133 4.16 -18.20 -6.60
CA GLY A 133 4.22 -18.78 -7.94
C GLY A 133 4.96 -20.13 -7.97
N GLN A 134 6.10 -20.23 -7.30
CA GLN A 134 6.88 -21.47 -7.19
C GLN A 134 6.10 -22.58 -6.46
N LEU A 135 5.43 -22.25 -5.34
CA LEU A 135 4.63 -23.20 -4.57
C LEU A 135 3.42 -23.75 -5.34
N ALA A 136 2.81 -22.94 -6.19
CA ALA A 136 1.62 -23.32 -6.97
C ALA A 136 1.97 -24.04 -8.28
N GLY A 137 3.20 -23.90 -8.75
CA GLY A 137 3.66 -24.39 -10.06
C GLY A 137 3.23 -23.50 -11.24
N PRO A 138 3.84 -23.71 -12.42
CA PRO A 138 3.71 -22.80 -13.57
C PRO A 138 2.26 -22.54 -14.02
N GLN A 139 1.41 -23.56 -13.96
CA GLN A 139 0.01 -23.47 -14.44
C GLN A 139 -0.89 -22.63 -13.52
N ARG A 140 -0.53 -22.48 -12.24
CA ARG A 140 -1.34 -21.78 -11.22
C ARG A 140 -0.61 -20.61 -10.58
N ALA A 141 0.57 -20.25 -11.09
CA ALA A 141 1.40 -19.18 -10.52
C ALA A 141 0.65 -17.86 -10.44
N GLY A 142 -0.04 -17.44 -11.49
CA GLY A 142 -0.83 -16.19 -11.51
C GLY A 142 -1.94 -16.17 -10.47
N GLN A 143 -2.66 -17.28 -10.27
CA GLN A 143 -3.69 -17.39 -9.24
C GLN A 143 -3.10 -17.31 -7.83
N ALA A 144 -1.94 -17.92 -7.60
CA ALA A 144 -1.26 -17.88 -6.31
C ALA A 144 -0.78 -16.47 -5.96
N VAL A 145 -0.18 -15.78 -6.91
CA VAL A 145 0.21 -14.37 -6.75
C VAL A 145 -1.01 -13.50 -6.45
N SER A 146 -2.10 -13.64 -7.22
CA SER A 146 -3.34 -12.91 -6.98
C SER A 146 -3.89 -13.14 -5.57
N ARG A 147 -3.82 -14.36 -5.03
CA ARG A 147 -4.23 -14.64 -3.64
C ARG A 147 -3.40 -13.91 -2.60
N VAL A 148 -2.08 -13.77 -2.81
CA VAL A 148 -1.24 -12.97 -1.90
C VAL A 148 -1.65 -11.50 -1.95
N TYR A 149 -1.92 -10.97 -3.14
CA TYR A 149 -2.36 -9.58 -3.32
C TYR A 149 -3.77 -9.29 -2.76
N LEU A 150 -4.63 -10.32 -2.58
CA LEU A 150 -5.88 -10.15 -1.82
C LEU A 150 -5.63 -9.65 -0.39
N GLY A 151 -4.47 -9.94 0.20
CA GLY A 151 -4.08 -9.39 1.49
C GLY A 151 -4.04 -7.86 1.51
N ILE A 152 -3.64 -7.21 0.41
CA ILE A 152 -3.67 -5.73 0.28
C ILE A 152 -5.11 -5.23 0.33
N SER A 153 -5.96 -5.80 -0.52
CA SER A 153 -7.37 -5.37 -0.59
C SER A 153 -8.10 -5.60 0.74
N ALA A 154 -7.82 -6.73 1.40
CA ALA A 154 -8.35 -7.02 2.72
C ALA A 154 -7.83 -6.04 3.78
N ALA A 155 -6.55 -5.64 3.72
CA ALA A 155 -5.99 -4.65 4.64
C ALA A 155 -6.62 -3.27 4.48
N MET A 156 -6.81 -2.83 3.24
CA MET A 156 -7.46 -1.56 2.94
C MET A 156 -8.94 -1.55 3.38
N LEU A 157 -9.65 -2.66 3.18
CA LEU A 157 -11.07 -2.78 3.52
C LEU A 157 -11.30 -3.00 5.01
N LEU A 158 -10.52 -3.86 5.64
CA LEU A 158 -10.77 -4.34 7.00
C LEU A 158 -9.64 -3.97 7.97
N GLY A 159 -8.38 -4.09 7.56
CA GLY A 159 -7.24 -3.93 8.45
C GLY A 159 -7.12 -2.52 9.02
N ILE A 160 -7.12 -1.52 8.15
CA ILE A 160 -7.02 -0.11 8.55
C ILE A 160 -8.27 0.32 9.34
N PRO A 161 -9.50 0.11 8.83
CA PRO A 161 -10.70 0.52 9.56
C PRO A 161 -10.87 -0.19 10.89
N LEU A 162 -10.74 -1.51 10.93
CA LEU A 162 -10.87 -2.26 12.18
C LEU A 162 -9.77 -1.91 13.18
N GLY A 163 -8.54 -1.64 12.70
CA GLY A 163 -7.46 -1.12 13.53
C GLY A 163 -7.78 0.26 14.10
N THR A 164 -8.44 1.13 13.33
CA THR A 164 -8.91 2.45 13.81
C THR A 164 -10.03 2.31 14.85
N VAL A 165 -11.03 1.42 14.60
CA VAL A 165 -12.08 1.09 15.58
C VAL A 165 -11.47 0.48 16.86
N ALA A 166 -10.52 -0.44 16.72
CA ALA A 166 -9.82 -1.01 17.87
C ALA A 166 -9.07 0.07 18.66
N ALA A 167 -8.44 1.02 17.97
CA ALA A 167 -7.73 2.11 18.60
C ALA A 167 -8.65 3.06 19.39
N ASP A 168 -9.88 3.24 18.96
CA ASP A 168 -10.88 3.98 19.73
C ASP A 168 -11.24 3.24 21.02
N ALA A 169 -11.40 1.92 20.97
CA ALA A 169 -11.82 1.09 22.10
C ALA A 169 -10.70 0.81 23.13
N ILE A 170 -9.47 0.52 22.67
CA ILE A 170 -8.33 0.07 23.49
C ILE A 170 -7.11 0.99 23.40
N GLY A 171 -7.26 2.16 22.76
CA GLY A 171 -6.19 3.10 22.48
C GLY A 171 -5.32 2.68 21.29
N TRP A 172 -4.64 3.65 20.66
CA TRP A 172 -3.75 3.39 19.52
C TRP A 172 -2.59 2.44 19.86
N ARG A 173 -2.11 2.46 21.12
CA ARG A 173 -1.10 1.51 21.60
C ARG A 173 -1.63 0.09 21.59
N GLY A 174 -2.89 -0.12 21.99
CA GLY A 174 -3.57 -1.41 21.93
C GLY A 174 -3.66 -1.97 20.52
N ALA A 175 -3.95 -1.13 19.53
CA ALA A 175 -3.96 -1.54 18.12
C ALA A 175 -2.58 -2.02 17.64
N PHE A 176 -1.49 -1.35 18.02
CA PHE A 176 -0.13 -1.81 17.71
C PHE A 176 0.24 -3.09 18.47
N TRP A 177 -0.19 -3.29 19.72
CA TRP A 177 -0.01 -4.56 20.43
C TRP A 177 -0.73 -5.71 19.74
N LEU A 178 -1.95 -5.49 19.22
CA LEU A 178 -2.67 -6.49 18.41
C LEU A 178 -1.88 -6.87 17.16
N LEU A 179 -1.36 -5.88 16.41
CA LEU A 179 -0.53 -6.14 15.23
C LEU A 179 0.76 -6.88 15.58
N ALA A 180 1.40 -6.56 16.70
CA ALA A 180 2.57 -7.27 17.19
C ALA A 180 2.26 -8.74 17.46
N GLY A 181 1.18 -9.02 18.20
CA GLY A 181 0.73 -10.38 18.49
C GLY A 181 0.35 -11.18 17.25
N LEU A 182 -0.42 -10.57 16.33
CA LEU A 182 -0.80 -11.21 15.08
C LEU A 182 0.42 -11.48 14.17
N SER A 183 1.39 -10.57 14.13
CA SER A 183 2.64 -10.78 13.37
C SER A 183 3.45 -11.94 13.95
N LEU A 184 3.49 -12.08 15.27
CA LEU A 184 4.14 -13.22 15.93
C LEU A 184 3.43 -14.54 15.64
N ILE A 185 2.10 -14.57 15.69
CA ILE A 185 1.28 -15.74 15.33
C ILE A 185 1.57 -16.15 13.89
N MET A 186 1.64 -15.18 12.96
CA MET A 186 1.95 -15.47 11.56
C MET A 186 3.39 -15.96 11.38
N ALA A 187 4.36 -15.45 12.15
CA ALA A 187 5.73 -15.96 12.13
C ALA A 187 5.79 -17.44 12.57
N VAL A 188 5.06 -17.79 13.64
CA VAL A 188 4.92 -19.18 14.10
C VAL A 188 4.22 -20.04 13.05
N ALA A 189 3.11 -19.58 12.48
CA ALA A 189 2.42 -20.30 11.40
C ALA A 189 3.32 -20.53 10.19
N MET A 190 4.11 -19.53 9.80
CA MET A 190 5.10 -19.63 8.74
C MET A 190 6.16 -20.68 9.07
N TRP A 191 6.65 -20.68 10.30
CA TRP A 191 7.63 -21.66 10.77
C TRP A 191 7.11 -23.09 10.74
N VAL A 192 5.85 -23.31 11.14
CA VAL A 192 5.24 -24.65 11.23
C VAL A 192 4.86 -25.19 9.83
N TYR A 193 4.17 -24.37 9.03
CA TYR A 193 3.47 -24.87 7.84
C TYR A 193 4.19 -24.60 6.53
N MET A 194 5.10 -23.61 6.45
CA MET A 194 5.77 -23.32 5.19
C MET A 194 6.94 -24.29 4.95
N PRO A 195 6.98 -24.98 3.79
CA PRO A 195 8.14 -25.77 3.42
C PRO A 195 9.33 -24.86 3.09
N SER A 196 10.54 -25.44 3.12
CA SER A 196 11.71 -24.75 2.56
C SER A 196 11.54 -24.63 1.04
N VAL A 197 11.64 -23.41 0.51
CA VAL A 197 11.50 -23.13 -0.92
C VAL A 197 12.87 -22.82 -1.49
N ALA A 198 13.16 -23.40 -2.67
CA ALA A 198 14.44 -23.24 -3.33
C ALA A 198 14.74 -21.75 -3.63
N ARG A 199 16.03 -21.43 -3.59
CA ARG A 199 16.53 -20.08 -3.92
C ARG A 199 16.38 -19.82 -5.41
N THR A 200 16.03 -18.60 -5.77
CA THR A 200 16.01 -18.18 -7.17
C THR A 200 17.39 -17.72 -7.62
N ALA A 201 17.68 -17.90 -8.90
CA ALA A 201 18.91 -17.40 -9.50
C ALA A 201 18.99 -15.87 -9.39
N LYS A 202 20.19 -15.35 -9.14
CA LYS A 202 20.41 -13.89 -9.13
C LYS A 202 20.07 -13.31 -10.50
N VAL A 203 19.14 -12.36 -10.51
CA VAL A 203 18.81 -11.59 -11.71
C VAL A 203 19.92 -10.57 -11.97
N ASP A 204 20.40 -10.47 -13.21
CA ASP A 204 21.38 -9.46 -13.60
C ASP A 204 20.71 -8.08 -13.67
N PHE A 205 20.69 -7.41 -12.54
CA PHE A 205 20.06 -6.10 -12.36
C PHE A 205 20.65 -5.04 -13.31
N LEU A 206 21.97 -5.09 -13.56
CA LEU A 206 22.66 -4.11 -14.40
C LEU A 206 22.19 -4.17 -15.86
N LYS A 207 21.91 -5.37 -16.38
CA LYS A 207 21.36 -5.52 -17.74
C LYS A 207 19.93 -4.97 -17.84
N GLN A 208 19.12 -5.16 -16.80
CA GLN A 208 17.75 -4.66 -16.76
C GLN A 208 17.68 -3.15 -16.55
N ALA A 209 18.66 -2.55 -15.88
CA ALA A 209 18.70 -1.12 -15.58
C ALA A 209 18.74 -0.19 -16.82
N ARG A 210 18.90 -0.74 -18.02
CA ARG A 210 18.84 0.05 -19.27
C ARG A 210 17.50 0.76 -19.47
N ILE A 211 16.40 0.24 -18.90
CA ILE A 211 15.08 0.91 -18.97
C ILE A 211 15.09 2.33 -18.38
N PHE A 212 15.98 2.62 -17.43
CA PHE A 212 16.14 3.97 -16.88
C PHE A 212 16.71 4.99 -17.87
N LYS A 213 17.11 4.57 -19.08
CA LYS A 213 17.49 5.46 -20.18
C LYS A 213 16.35 5.74 -21.14
N GLU A 214 15.22 5.07 -21.00
CA GLU A 214 14.05 5.22 -21.90
C GLU A 214 13.18 6.40 -21.42
N PRO A 215 13.02 7.48 -22.23
CA PRO A 215 12.27 8.67 -21.83
C PRO A 215 10.80 8.37 -21.52
N CYS A 216 10.17 7.49 -22.30
CA CYS A 216 8.78 7.07 -22.07
C CYS A 216 8.60 6.39 -20.73
N PHE A 217 9.52 5.49 -20.35
CA PHE A 217 9.52 4.85 -19.04
C PHE A 217 9.66 5.87 -17.90
N LEU A 218 10.65 6.76 -18.00
CA LEU A 218 10.88 7.80 -16.98
C LEU A 218 9.68 8.73 -16.83
N ALA A 219 9.05 9.14 -17.94
CA ALA A 219 7.84 9.97 -17.91
C ALA A 219 6.68 9.26 -17.21
N ASN A 220 6.49 7.97 -17.46
CA ASN A 220 5.47 7.15 -16.81
C ASN A 220 5.76 6.92 -15.32
N VAL A 221 7.02 6.77 -14.92
CA VAL A 221 7.44 6.67 -13.51
C VAL A 221 7.21 8.01 -12.79
N LEU A 222 7.59 9.14 -13.41
CA LEU A 222 7.33 10.48 -12.85
C LEU A 222 5.84 10.76 -12.69
N LEU A 223 5.03 10.37 -13.69
CA LEU A 223 3.58 10.47 -13.58
C LEU A 223 3.05 9.69 -12.38
N SER A 224 3.59 8.50 -12.09
CA SER A 224 3.21 7.76 -10.89
C SER A 224 3.55 8.53 -9.60
N VAL A 225 4.72 9.17 -9.51
CA VAL A 225 5.05 10.02 -8.35
C VAL A 225 3.98 11.10 -8.15
N VAL A 226 3.61 11.82 -9.21
CA VAL A 226 2.62 12.91 -9.12
C VAL A 226 1.22 12.39 -8.80
N VAL A 227 0.80 11.26 -9.39
CA VAL A 227 -0.48 10.59 -9.09
C VAL A 227 -0.57 10.23 -7.61
N PHE A 228 0.42 9.52 -7.07
CA PHE A 228 0.41 9.13 -5.67
C PHE A 228 0.59 10.33 -4.73
N SER A 229 1.29 11.39 -5.14
CA SER A 229 1.33 12.65 -4.38
C SER A 229 -0.09 13.25 -4.27
N ALA A 230 -0.81 13.37 -5.37
CA ALA A 230 -2.18 13.88 -5.35
C ALA A 230 -3.09 13.05 -4.43
N MET A 231 -3.01 11.71 -4.54
CA MET A 231 -3.80 10.80 -3.69
C MET A 231 -3.51 11.03 -2.21
N PHE A 232 -2.25 11.09 -1.82
CA PHE A 232 -1.82 11.08 -0.42
C PHE A 232 -1.77 12.45 0.25
N ILE A 233 -1.90 13.57 -0.47
CA ILE A 233 -2.11 14.88 0.14
C ILE A 233 -3.36 14.88 1.03
N ALA A 234 -4.48 14.32 0.55
CA ALA A 234 -5.73 14.26 1.29
C ALA A 234 -5.90 12.93 2.05
N TYR A 235 -5.55 11.79 1.43
CA TYR A 235 -5.76 10.48 2.05
C TYR A 235 -4.97 10.28 3.35
N THR A 236 -3.74 10.81 3.45
CA THR A 236 -2.94 10.75 4.68
C THR A 236 -3.68 11.37 5.88
N TYR A 237 -4.48 12.39 5.64
CA TYR A 237 -5.22 13.14 6.66
C TYR A 237 -6.72 12.87 6.61
N LEU A 238 -7.16 11.75 6.01
CA LEU A 238 -8.58 11.42 5.86
C LEU A 238 -9.30 11.35 7.20
N ALA A 239 -8.69 10.76 8.22
CA ALA A 239 -9.26 10.70 9.56
C ALA A 239 -9.49 12.12 10.15
N ASP A 240 -8.52 13.01 9.96
CA ASP A 240 -8.63 14.42 10.41
C ASP A 240 -9.68 15.22 9.61
N ILE A 241 -9.81 14.95 8.29
CA ILE A 241 -10.90 15.50 7.47
C ILE A 241 -12.26 15.04 8.00
N LEU A 242 -12.42 13.77 8.30
CA LEU A 242 -13.66 13.21 8.86
C LEU A 242 -14.00 13.84 10.21
N GLU A 243 -13.05 13.95 11.14
CA GLU A 243 -13.28 14.51 12.47
C GLU A 243 -13.54 16.03 12.42
N ARG A 244 -12.69 16.79 11.74
CA ARG A 244 -12.66 18.26 11.87
C ARG A 244 -13.43 19.00 10.78
N VAL A 245 -13.63 18.42 9.61
CA VAL A 245 -14.35 19.05 8.49
C VAL A 245 -15.75 18.49 8.37
N ALA A 246 -15.91 17.17 8.42
CA ALA A 246 -17.20 16.50 8.35
C ALA A 246 -17.87 16.32 9.74
N HIS A 247 -17.18 16.67 10.84
CA HIS A 247 -17.67 16.55 12.22
C HIS A 247 -18.13 15.12 12.60
N VAL A 248 -17.47 14.12 12.04
CA VAL A 248 -17.68 12.72 12.41
C VAL A 248 -17.12 12.48 13.82
N ALA A 249 -17.88 11.80 14.67
CA ALA A 249 -17.40 11.43 16.00
C ALA A 249 -16.16 10.50 15.87
N PRO A 250 -15.11 10.65 16.72
CA PRO A 250 -13.92 9.82 16.67
C PRO A 250 -14.20 8.32 16.66
N ALA A 251 -15.20 7.86 17.41
CA ALA A 251 -15.64 6.46 17.45
C ALA A 251 -16.16 5.94 16.10
N ASP A 252 -16.66 6.83 15.24
CA ASP A 252 -17.25 6.46 13.95
C ASP A 252 -16.25 6.56 12.79
N VAL A 253 -15.10 7.20 12.98
CA VAL A 253 -14.08 7.40 11.92
C VAL A 253 -13.68 6.09 11.26
N GLY A 254 -13.45 5.05 12.06
CA GLY A 254 -13.10 3.73 11.55
C GLY A 254 -14.18 3.14 10.62
N TRP A 255 -15.47 3.32 10.95
CA TRP A 255 -16.58 2.86 10.11
C TRP A 255 -16.68 3.63 8.79
N TRP A 256 -16.43 4.94 8.81
CA TRP A 256 -16.34 5.75 7.59
C TRP A 256 -15.17 5.33 6.70
N MET A 257 -14.01 5.05 7.29
CA MET A 257 -12.86 4.52 6.56
C MET A 257 -13.14 3.11 5.99
N MET A 258 -13.93 2.29 6.69
CA MET A 258 -14.38 1.00 6.16
C MET A 258 -15.30 1.18 4.95
N GLY A 259 -16.23 2.12 5.00
CA GLY A 259 -17.07 2.49 3.85
C GLY A 259 -16.23 2.95 2.65
N PHE A 260 -15.23 3.81 2.90
CA PHE A 260 -14.27 4.25 1.87
C PHE A 260 -13.51 3.07 1.26
N GLY A 261 -13.02 2.13 2.09
CA GLY A 261 -12.33 0.93 1.64
C GLY A 261 -13.24 -0.03 0.85
N ALA A 262 -14.50 -0.20 1.30
CA ALA A 262 -15.48 -1.06 0.62
C ALA A 262 -15.81 -0.55 -0.78
N ILE A 263 -16.06 0.74 -0.92
CA ILE A 263 -16.26 1.39 -2.23
C ILE A 263 -14.98 1.31 -3.06
N GLY A 264 -13.83 1.36 -2.42
CA GLY A 264 -12.53 1.18 -3.04
C GLY A 264 -12.35 -0.16 -3.75
N LEU A 265 -12.97 -1.25 -3.26
CA LEU A 265 -12.94 -2.53 -3.99
C LEU A 265 -13.60 -2.43 -5.36
N VAL A 266 -14.70 -1.68 -5.46
CA VAL A 266 -15.36 -1.39 -6.74
C VAL A 266 -14.41 -0.62 -7.64
N GLY A 267 -13.72 0.38 -7.11
CA GLY A 267 -12.71 1.16 -7.83
C GLY A 267 -11.58 0.30 -8.36
N ASN A 268 -11.02 -0.57 -7.54
CA ASN A 268 -9.95 -1.51 -7.94
C ASN A 268 -10.42 -2.44 -9.08
N TRP A 269 -11.64 -2.95 -9.00
CA TRP A 269 -12.22 -3.80 -10.05
C TRP A 269 -12.45 -3.05 -11.37
N ILE A 270 -13.02 -1.84 -11.31
CA ILE A 270 -13.22 -0.99 -12.50
C ILE A 270 -11.87 -0.59 -13.09
N GLY A 271 -10.89 -0.20 -12.25
CA GLY A 271 -9.54 0.14 -12.66
C GLY A 271 -8.85 -1.01 -13.38
N GLY A 272 -8.95 -2.23 -12.84
CA GLY A 272 -8.42 -3.43 -13.47
C GLY A 272 -9.00 -3.70 -14.86
N LYS A 273 -10.31 -3.48 -15.07
CA LYS A 273 -10.94 -3.59 -16.39
C LYS A 273 -10.58 -2.44 -17.33
N ALA A 274 -10.54 -1.22 -16.82
CA ALA A 274 -10.25 -0.04 -17.64
C ALA A 274 -8.83 -0.05 -18.20
N VAL A 275 -7.86 -0.59 -17.44
CA VAL A 275 -6.46 -0.67 -17.84
C VAL A 275 -6.22 -1.59 -19.04
N ASP A 276 -7.08 -2.58 -19.25
CA ASP A 276 -6.95 -3.51 -20.39
C ASP A 276 -7.12 -2.82 -21.73
N HIS A 277 -8.00 -1.80 -21.80
CA HIS A 277 -8.24 -1.04 -23.02
C HIS A 277 -7.17 0.03 -23.26
N SER A 278 -6.85 0.85 -22.28
CA SER A 278 -5.81 1.88 -22.40
C SER A 278 -5.40 2.39 -21.00
N PRO A 279 -4.19 2.02 -20.52
CA PRO A 279 -3.72 2.47 -19.21
C PRO A 279 -3.69 3.99 -19.06
N ILE A 280 -3.23 4.72 -20.09
CA ILE A 280 -3.12 6.18 -20.01
C ILE A 280 -4.49 6.88 -20.01
N LYS A 281 -5.48 6.38 -20.78
CA LYS A 281 -6.84 6.93 -20.75
C LYS A 281 -7.52 6.64 -19.42
N ALA A 282 -7.34 5.44 -18.88
CA ALA A 282 -7.82 5.08 -17.54
C ALA A 282 -7.20 5.99 -16.46
N THR A 283 -5.89 6.24 -16.54
CA THR A 283 -5.21 7.18 -15.62
C THR A 283 -5.86 8.57 -15.69
N ILE A 284 -6.08 9.13 -16.89
CA ILE A 284 -6.72 10.44 -17.07
C ILE A 284 -8.13 10.47 -16.45
N GLY A 285 -8.96 9.47 -16.78
CA GLY A 285 -10.33 9.40 -16.28
C GLY A 285 -10.40 9.31 -14.74
N PHE A 286 -9.58 8.47 -14.13
CA PHE A 286 -9.56 8.34 -12.67
C PHE A 286 -8.90 9.54 -11.97
N LEU A 287 -7.95 10.25 -12.59
CA LEU A 287 -7.39 11.49 -12.03
C LEU A 287 -8.42 12.63 -12.01
N VAL A 288 -9.23 12.76 -13.06
CA VAL A 288 -10.33 13.73 -13.07
C VAL A 288 -11.36 13.38 -12.00
N LEU A 289 -11.75 12.08 -11.90
CA LEU A 289 -12.67 11.61 -10.88
C LEU A 289 -12.12 11.82 -9.46
N LEU A 290 -10.83 11.59 -9.27
CA LEU A 290 -10.11 11.83 -8.01
C LEU A 290 -10.15 13.30 -7.62
N ALA A 291 -9.83 14.21 -8.56
CA ALA A 291 -9.86 15.65 -8.32
C ALA A 291 -11.26 16.13 -7.91
N LEU A 292 -12.29 15.70 -8.64
CA LEU A 292 -13.67 16.03 -8.33
C LEU A 292 -14.10 15.46 -6.97
N GLY A 293 -13.78 14.19 -6.69
CA GLY A 293 -14.14 13.53 -5.43
C GLY A 293 -13.49 14.20 -4.22
N MET A 294 -12.18 14.52 -4.29
CA MET A 294 -11.46 15.15 -3.17
C MET A 294 -11.94 16.60 -2.92
N ALA A 295 -12.13 17.40 -3.98
CA ALA A 295 -12.63 18.76 -3.84
C ALA A 295 -14.08 18.77 -3.32
N ALA A 296 -14.94 17.91 -3.87
CA ALA A 296 -16.32 17.79 -3.45
C ALA A 296 -16.46 17.26 -2.01
N ALA A 297 -15.61 16.32 -1.57
CA ALA A 297 -15.64 15.80 -0.21
C ALA A 297 -15.45 16.92 0.83
N VAL A 298 -14.54 17.86 0.58
CA VAL A 298 -14.31 18.99 1.49
C VAL A 298 -15.43 20.05 1.34
N ALA A 299 -15.82 20.37 0.10
CA ALA A 299 -16.86 21.39 -0.16
C ALA A 299 -18.24 20.98 0.39
N LEU A 300 -18.55 19.67 0.35
CA LEU A 300 -19.85 19.12 0.72
C LEU A 300 -19.82 18.39 2.07
N ALA A 301 -18.78 18.57 2.87
CA ALA A 301 -18.57 17.85 4.13
C ALA A 301 -19.76 17.92 5.10
N GLN A 302 -20.52 19.06 5.08
CA GLN A 302 -21.69 19.30 5.91
C GLN A 302 -23.02 18.86 5.24
N SER A 303 -22.97 18.31 4.01
CA SER A 303 -24.17 18.09 3.17
C SER A 303 -24.69 16.65 3.22
N GLY A 304 -24.48 15.91 4.34
CA GLY A 304 -25.03 14.59 4.57
C GLY A 304 -24.75 13.60 3.42
N TRP A 305 -25.79 13.22 2.63
CA TRP A 305 -25.63 12.21 1.57
C TRP A 305 -24.71 12.66 0.42
N LEU A 306 -24.60 13.97 0.13
CA LEU A 306 -23.68 14.47 -0.91
C LEU A 306 -22.22 14.24 -0.51
N PHE A 307 -21.90 14.37 0.78
CA PHE A 307 -20.60 14.00 1.30
C PHE A 307 -20.29 12.52 1.07
N CYS A 308 -21.27 11.61 1.34
CA CYS A 308 -21.11 10.19 1.08
C CYS A 308 -20.80 9.90 -0.39
N VAL A 309 -21.51 10.58 -1.32
CA VAL A 309 -21.27 10.44 -2.76
C VAL A 309 -19.87 10.93 -3.12
N ALA A 310 -19.47 12.12 -2.64
CA ALA A 310 -18.15 12.68 -2.90
C ALA A 310 -17.03 11.77 -2.37
N LEU A 311 -17.17 11.27 -1.15
CA LEU A 311 -16.25 10.31 -0.54
C LEU A 311 -16.19 9.00 -1.32
N GLY A 312 -17.33 8.53 -1.84
CA GLY A 312 -17.42 7.35 -2.71
C GLY A 312 -16.68 7.53 -4.02
N LEU A 313 -16.86 8.67 -4.71
CA LEU A 313 -16.14 8.99 -5.94
C LEU A 313 -14.63 9.05 -5.71
N TRP A 314 -14.21 9.68 -4.62
CA TRP A 314 -12.81 9.70 -4.19
C TRP A 314 -12.29 8.29 -3.95
N GLY A 315 -12.99 7.45 -3.17
CA GLY A 315 -12.60 6.08 -2.85
C GLY A 315 -12.44 5.20 -4.11
N ILE A 316 -13.37 5.29 -5.06
CA ILE A 316 -13.30 4.59 -6.35
C ILE A 316 -12.03 5.02 -7.11
N ALA A 317 -11.83 6.30 -7.29
CA ALA A 317 -10.70 6.82 -8.07
C ALA A 317 -9.36 6.50 -7.38
N ASN A 318 -9.30 6.67 -6.06
CA ASN A 318 -8.12 6.42 -5.25
C ASN A 318 -7.60 4.99 -5.42
N THR A 319 -8.48 4.01 -5.32
CA THR A 319 -8.09 2.59 -5.40
C THR A 319 -7.89 2.11 -6.83
N ALA A 320 -8.64 2.64 -7.81
CA ALA A 320 -8.46 2.31 -9.23
C ALA A 320 -7.06 2.70 -9.75
N LEU A 321 -6.49 3.79 -9.24
CA LEU A 321 -5.18 4.28 -9.70
C LEU A 321 -4.01 3.37 -9.31
N TYR A 322 -4.15 2.48 -8.32
CA TYR A 322 -3.08 1.52 -7.97
C TYR A 322 -2.79 0.53 -9.12
N PRO A 323 -3.74 -0.33 -9.53
CA PRO A 323 -3.47 -1.26 -10.64
C PRO A 323 -3.25 -0.53 -11.96
N VAL A 324 -3.92 0.60 -12.19
CA VAL A 324 -3.77 1.38 -13.42
C VAL A 324 -2.34 1.93 -13.55
N SER A 325 -1.78 2.51 -12.48
CA SER A 325 -0.39 3.00 -12.49
C SER A 325 0.61 1.86 -12.65
N GLN A 326 0.38 0.73 -11.98
CA GLN A 326 1.25 -0.43 -12.05
C GLN A 326 1.35 -0.99 -13.47
N VAL A 327 0.21 -1.23 -14.11
CA VAL A 327 0.17 -1.78 -15.47
C VAL A 327 0.68 -0.76 -16.50
N ARG A 328 0.38 0.53 -16.31
CA ARG A 328 0.86 1.61 -17.20
C ARG A 328 2.38 1.65 -17.26
N VAL A 329 3.05 1.64 -16.10
CA VAL A 329 4.52 1.66 -16.04
C VAL A 329 5.12 0.36 -16.58
N MET A 330 4.53 -0.80 -16.28
CA MET A 330 5.01 -2.08 -16.82
C MET A 330 4.85 -2.17 -18.35
N ARG A 331 3.79 -1.62 -18.92
CA ARG A 331 3.55 -1.60 -20.38
C ARG A 331 4.36 -0.53 -21.13
N SER A 332 5.00 0.42 -20.43
CA SER A 332 5.86 1.42 -21.07
C SER A 332 7.20 0.86 -21.51
N VAL A 333 7.53 -0.38 -21.18
CA VAL A 333 8.74 -1.08 -21.60
C VAL A 333 8.42 -2.42 -22.25
N THR A 334 9.26 -2.84 -23.19
CA THR A 334 9.14 -4.15 -23.87
C THR A 334 9.89 -5.26 -23.16
N HIS A 335 10.88 -4.91 -22.34
CA HIS A 335 11.72 -5.83 -21.57
C HIS A 335 11.81 -5.35 -20.11
N ALA A 336 12.29 -6.22 -19.22
CA ALA A 336 12.46 -5.90 -17.79
C ALA A 336 11.18 -5.42 -17.07
N GLN A 337 10.01 -5.94 -17.45
CA GLN A 337 8.72 -5.54 -16.87
C GLN A 337 8.65 -5.71 -15.35
N ALA A 338 9.35 -6.70 -14.78
CA ALA A 338 9.43 -6.89 -13.34
C ALA A 338 10.14 -5.72 -12.66
N LEU A 339 11.26 -5.23 -13.24
CA LEU A 339 11.97 -4.06 -12.75
C LEU A 339 11.12 -2.79 -12.91
N ALA A 340 10.40 -2.65 -14.02
CA ALA A 340 9.46 -1.55 -14.21
C ALA A 340 8.36 -1.54 -13.15
N GLY A 341 7.80 -2.70 -12.83
CA GLY A 341 6.82 -2.84 -11.74
C GLY A 341 7.39 -2.45 -10.37
N THR A 342 8.60 -2.88 -10.03
CA THR A 342 9.30 -2.50 -8.79
C THR A 342 9.60 -1.00 -8.76
N SER A 343 10.01 -0.42 -9.90
CA SER A 343 10.24 1.02 -10.02
C SER A 343 8.95 1.83 -9.79
N ASN A 344 7.79 1.31 -10.26
CA ASN A 344 6.51 1.94 -9.96
C ASN A 344 6.17 1.91 -8.47
N VAL A 345 6.49 0.82 -7.76
CA VAL A 345 6.30 0.75 -6.29
C VAL A 345 7.16 1.81 -5.59
N SER A 346 8.42 1.98 -6.00
CA SER A 346 9.30 3.03 -5.47
C SER A 346 8.76 4.44 -5.80
N ALA A 347 8.28 4.66 -7.03
CA ALA A 347 7.65 5.92 -7.44
C ALA A 347 6.37 6.22 -6.65
N ALA A 348 5.53 5.20 -6.42
CA ALA A 348 4.35 5.33 -5.59
C ALA A 348 4.72 5.77 -4.17
N ASN A 349 5.72 5.13 -3.56
CA ASN A 349 6.20 5.50 -2.23
C ASN A 349 6.83 6.90 -2.20
N ALA A 350 7.56 7.31 -3.25
CA ALA A 350 8.01 8.69 -3.40
C ALA A 350 6.82 9.66 -3.37
N GLY A 351 5.78 9.35 -4.14
CA GLY A 351 4.54 10.14 -4.18
C GLY A 351 3.80 10.17 -2.85
N ILE A 352 3.70 9.03 -2.15
CA ILE A 352 3.11 8.94 -0.80
C ILE A 352 3.84 9.87 0.16
N GLY A 353 5.18 9.82 0.18
CA GLY A 353 5.99 10.67 1.05
C GLY A 353 5.84 12.16 0.74
N VAL A 354 5.94 12.54 -0.55
CA VAL A 354 5.72 13.93 -0.99
C VAL A 354 4.29 14.39 -0.67
N GLY A 355 3.29 13.54 -0.93
CA GLY A 355 1.89 13.85 -0.63
C GLY A 355 1.67 14.12 0.86
N ALA A 356 2.24 13.29 1.75
CA ALA A 356 2.14 13.48 3.19
C ALA A 356 2.80 14.79 3.66
N ILE A 357 3.94 15.18 3.07
CA ILE A 357 4.61 16.47 3.35
C ILE A 357 3.73 17.64 2.91
N VAL A 358 3.29 17.64 1.63
CA VAL A 358 2.46 18.72 1.07
C VAL A 358 1.14 18.82 1.85
N GLY A 359 0.53 17.68 2.20
CA GLY A 359 -0.66 17.65 3.04
C GLY A 359 -0.41 18.25 4.43
N GLY A 360 0.72 17.90 5.08
CA GLY A 360 1.12 18.47 6.36
C GLY A 360 1.33 20.00 6.30
N MET A 361 2.00 20.47 5.24
CA MET A 361 2.15 21.92 4.99
C MET A 361 0.81 22.60 4.76
N THR A 362 -0.11 21.95 4.04
CA THR A 362 -1.47 22.46 3.83
C THR A 362 -2.22 22.58 5.16
N VAL A 363 -2.18 21.54 5.99
CA VAL A 363 -2.81 21.56 7.33
C VAL A 363 -2.25 22.68 8.18
N SER A 364 -0.92 22.87 8.18
CA SER A 364 -0.25 23.87 9.03
C SER A 364 -0.49 25.31 8.58
N ASN A 365 -0.57 25.59 7.28
CA ASN A 365 -0.61 26.95 6.75
C ASN A 365 -2.02 27.39 6.34
N LEU A 366 -2.84 26.47 5.82
CA LEU A 366 -4.17 26.76 5.28
C LEU A 366 -5.29 26.13 6.10
N GLY A 367 -5.00 25.05 6.82
CA GLY A 367 -5.98 24.26 7.56
C GLY A 367 -6.48 23.02 6.81
N VAL A 368 -7.09 22.09 7.56
CA VAL A 368 -7.56 20.78 7.07
C VAL A 368 -8.59 20.92 5.94
N GLY A 369 -9.43 21.96 5.99
CA GLY A 369 -10.46 22.23 4.99
C GLY A 369 -9.94 22.50 3.58
N TYR A 370 -8.65 22.77 3.40
CA TYR A 370 -8.04 23.00 2.09
C TYR A 370 -7.38 21.76 1.47
N LEU A 371 -7.24 20.65 2.23
CA LEU A 371 -6.57 19.44 1.77
C LEU A 371 -7.15 18.88 0.46
N GLY A 372 -8.48 18.80 0.37
CA GLY A 372 -9.16 18.31 -0.83
C GLY A 372 -8.91 19.17 -2.07
N TYR A 373 -8.83 20.49 -1.91
CA TYR A 373 -8.59 21.42 -3.02
C TYR A 373 -7.13 21.36 -3.50
N VAL A 374 -6.15 21.32 -2.57
CA VAL A 374 -4.73 21.20 -2.92
C VAL A 374 -4.48 19.85 -3.61
N ALA A 375 -5.03 18.77 -3.08
CA ALA A 375 -4.94 17.45 -3.68
C ALA A 375 -5.57 17.41 -5.09
N ALA A 376 -6.74 18.04 -5.27
CA ALA A 376 -7.40 18.18 -6.56
C ALA A 376 -6.56 18.96 -7.57
N ALA A 377 -5.91 20.05 -7.16
CA ALA A 377 -5.02 20.82 -8.03
C ALA A 377 -3.83 19.98 -8.53
N VAL A 378 -3.22 19.19 -7.65
CA VAL A 378 -2.13 18.26 -8.03
C VAL A 378 -2.65 17.13 -8.92
N ALA A 379 -3.86 16.61 -8.69
CA ALA A 379 -4.49 15.62 -9.57
C ALA A 379 -4.78 16.17 -10.97
N LEU A 380 -5.21 17.42 -11.09
CA LEU A 380 -5.36 18.11 -12.37
C LEU A 380 -4.01 18.32 -13.07
N PHE A 381 -2.96 18.68 -12.33
CA PHE A 381 -1.61 18.75 -12.88
C PHE A 381 -1.13 17.38 -13.40
N ALA A 382 -1.37 16.30 -12.63
CA ALA A 382 -1.10 14.93 -13.08
C ALA A 382 -1.90 14.57 -14.35
N THR A 383 -3.14 15.06 -14.47
CA THR A 383 -3.98 14.88 -15.67
C THR A 383 -3.34 15.55 -16.89
N LEU A 384 -2.85 16.78 -16.74
CA LEU A 384 -2.15 17.48 -17.84
C LEU A 384 -0.88 16.74 -18.24
N LEU A 385 -0.09 16.27 -17.28
CA LEU A 385 1.10 15.46 -17.57
C LEU A 385 0.74 14.16 -18.30
N ALA A 386 -0.34 13.48 -17.89
CA ALA A 386 -0.82 12.27 -18.56
C ALA A 386 -1.29 12.55 -20.02
N LEU A 387 -1.89 13.71 -20.26
CA LEU A 387 -2.29 14.14 -21.62
C LEU A 387 -1.07 14.40 -22.51
N VAL A 388 -0.01 15.03 -21.97
CA VAL A 388 1.26 15.25 -22.68
C VAL A 388 1.90 13.90 -23.03
N ILE A 389 2.02 12.99 -22.09
CA ILE A 389 2.58 11.64 -22.33
C ILE A 389 1.77 10.93 -23.41
N ARG A 390 0.43 10.95 -23.33
CA ARG A 390 -0.45 10.37 -24.34
C ARG A 390 -0.24 10.95 -25.74
N HIS A 391 0.10 12.23 -25.83
CA HIS A 391 0.38 12.88 -27.13
C HIS A 391 1.73 12.43 -27.69
N LEU A 392 2.73 12.24 -26.84
CA LEU A 392 4.06 11.78 -27.23
C LEU A 392 4.12 10.28 -27.59
N GLU A 393 3.20 9.47 -27.07
CA GLU A 393 3.09 8.04 -27.39
C GLU A 393 2.33 7.75 -28.70
N ARG A 394 1.76 8.78 -29.36
CA ARG A 394 1.07 8.68 -30.65
C ARG A 394 2.01 8.94 -31.81
#